data_626b47743a96bec9e689333c47e14d00
#
_entry.id   626b47743a96bec9e689333c47e14d00
#
_cell.length_a   1.000
_cell.length_b   1.000
_cell.length_c   1.000
_cell.angle_alpha   90.00
_cell.angle_beta   90.00
_cell.angle_gamma   90.00
#
_symmetry.space_group_name_H-M   'P 1'
#
loop_
_entity.id
_entity.type
_entity.pdbx_description
1 polymer ?
#
loop_
_entity_poly.entity_id
_entity_poly.type
_entity_poly.pdbx_seq_one_letter_code
_entity_poly.pdbx_strand_id
1 'polypeptide(L)'
;MNLIISKGISYGWNVFTAKDYIEFLSDLKGYLNGKLIFINPEESRWKDAPQVSGDKRFGTYPVGVLSNGKNTIEIFFLHYHSEQEAREKWERRIKRINWDKLLVKFNDQNGCTETEVEHFMKLPFKNKLFFTCKEWPNLS
;
A
#
# COMPACT_ATOMS: atom_id res chain seq x y z
N MET A 1 2.44 2.19 8.68
CA MET A 1 2.05 1.08 7.79
C MET A 1 0.61 1.24 7.39
N ASN A 2 0.33 1.16 6.12
CA ASN A 2 -1.03 1.30 5.60
C ASN A 2 -1.59 -0.07 5.26
N LEU A 3 -2.77 -0.37 5.79
CA LEU A 3 -3.38 -1.69 5.76
C LEU A 3 -4.75 -1.67 5.13
N ILE A 4 -5.05 -2.71 4.38
CA ILE A 4 -6.40 -3.07 4.00
C ILE A 4 -6.78 -4.27 4.81
N ILE A 5 -7.92 -4.21 5.49
CA ILE A 5 -8.44 -5.32 6.27
C ILE A 5 -9.86 -5.61 5.78
N SER A 6 -10.10 -6.84 5.37
CA SER A 6 -11.46 -7.35 5.37
C SER A 6 -11.62 -8.23 6.60
N LYS A 7 -12.85 -8.51 7.02
CA LYS A 7 -13.09 -9.25 8.25
C LYS A 7 -12.30 -10.58 8.23
N GLY A 8 -11.40 -10.74 9.18
CA GLY A 8 -10.55 -11.93 9.32
C GLY A 8 -9.29 -11.93 8.46
N ILE A 9 -8.99 -10.87 7.70
CA ILE A 9 -7.82 -10.81 6.82
C ILE A 9 -7.14 -9.45 6.95
N SER A 10 -5.82 -9.48 7.12
CA SER A 10 -4.99 -8.28 7.22
C SER A 10 -3.85 -8.34 6.21
N TYR A 11 -3.57 -7.21 5.58
CA TYR A 11 -2.44 -7.05 4.65
C TYR A 11 -1.26 -6.33 5.34
N GLY A 12 -1.05 -6.61 6.63
CA GLY A 12 -0.10 -5.90 7.48
C GLY A 12 1.38 -6.02 7.11
N TRP A 13 1.72 -6.97 6.24
CA TRP A 13 3.10 -7.22 5.82
C TRP A 13 3.47 -6.53 4.51
N ASN A 14 2.50 -5.90 3.86
CA ASN A 14 2.70 -5.17 2.60
C ASN A 14 2.74 -3.68 2.90
N VAL A 15 3.80 -3.01 2.48
CA VAL A 15 4.01 -1.60 2.77
C VAL A 15 4.02 -0.80 1.47
N PHE A 16 3.37 0.35 1.53
CA PHE A 16 3.29 1.31 0.43
C PHE A 16 3.85 2.64 0.90
N THR A 17 4.37 3.44 -0.02
CA THR A 17 4.47 4.87 0.28
C THR A 17 3.06 5.43 0.42
N ALA A 18 2.90 6.53 1.16
CA ALA A 18 1.57 7.13 1.34
C ALA A 18 0.94 7.48 0.00
N LYS A 19 1.72 8.04 -0.91
CA LYS A 19 1.24 8.42 -2.24
C LYS A 19 0.73 7.22 -3.03
N ASP A 20 1.50 6.14 -3.07
CA ASP A 20 1.09 4.94 -3.81
C ASP A 20 -0.08 4.24 -3.14
N TYR A 21 -0.17 4.29 -1.82
CA TYR A 21 -1.31 3.70 -1.12
C TYR A 21 -2.62 4.41 -1.47
N ILE A 22 -2.62 5.73 -1.51
CA ILE A 22 -3.81 6.49 -1.92
C ILE A 22 -4.19 6.19 -3.37
N GLU A 23 -3.21 6.10 -4.26
CA GLU A 23 -3.46 5.72 -5.66
C GLU A 23 -4.05 4.31 -5.73
N PHE A 24 -3.50 3.36 -4.97
CA PHE A 24 -4.02 1.99 -4.87
C PHE A 24 -5.48 1.98 -4.42
N LEU A 25 -5.81 2.74 -3.39
CA LEU A 25 -7.18 2.81 -2.87
C LEU A 25 -8.14 3.51 -3.82
N SER A 26 -7.66 4.42 -4.65
CA SER A 26 -8.52 5.15 -5.58
C SER A 26 -9.01 4.28 -6.75
N ASP A 27 -8.36 3.15 -7.00
CA ASP A 27 -8.80 2.16 -7.99
C ASP A 27 -8.46 0.75 -7.49
N LEU A 28 -8.97 0.43 -6.31
CA LEU A 28 -8.61 -0.81 -5.61
C LEU A 28 -8.89 -2.06 -6.46
N LYS A 29 -10.07 -2.14 -7.06
CA LYS A 29 -10.42 -3.31 -7.89
C LYS A 29 -9.56 -3.39 -9.14
N GLY A 30 -9.26 -2.26 -9.77
CA GLY A 30 -8.40 -2.22 -10.95
C GLY A 30 -7.00 -2.73 -10.64
N TYR A 31 -6.42 -2.28 -9.53
CA TYR A 31 -5.10 -2.75 -9.12
C TYR A 31 -5.10 -4.21 -8.68
N LEU A 32 -6.09 -4.65 -7.93
CA LEU A 32 -6.16 -6.04 -7.48
C LEU A 32 -6.37 -7.03 -8.62
N ASN A 33 -7.00 -6.60 -9.72
CA ASN A 33 -7.12 -7.39 -10.93
C ASN A 33 -5.93 -7.22 -11.88
N GLY A 34 -5.03 -6.31 -11.54
CA GLY A 34 -3.86 -6.02 -12.35
C GLY A 34 -2.76 -7.05 -12.18
N LYS A 35 -1.73 -6.92 -13.02
CA LYS A 35 -0.59 -7.82 -13.00
C LYS A 35 0.46 -7.33 -12.01
N LEU A 36 0.91 -8.22 -11.14
CA LEU A 36 2.03 -7.96 -10.23
C LEU A 36 3.33 -8.42 -10.88
N ILE A 37 4.28 -7.50 -11.01
CA ILE A 37 5.60 -7.77 -11.55
C ILE A 37 6.63 -7.38 -10.49
N PHE A 38 7.62 -8.23 -10.26
CA PHE A 38 8.71 -7.88 -9.33
C PHE A 38 9.84 -7.19 -10.09
N ILE A 39 10.45 -6.22 -9.44
CA ILE A 39 11.56 -5.44 -10.00
C ILE A 39 12.77 -5.53 -9.08
N ASN A 40 13.94 -5.20 -9.61
CA ASN A 40 15.13 -5.02 -8.79
C ASN A 40 14.88 -3.79 -7.89
N PRO A 41 15.22 -3.84 -6.60
CA PRO A 41 15.03 -2.68 -5.71
C PRO A 41 15.65 -1.38 -6.24
N GLU A 42 16.76 -1.46 -6.97
CA GLU A 42 17.39 -0.29 -7.56
C GLU A 42 16.56 0.36 -8.67
N GLU A 43 15.60 -0.35 -9.22
CA GLU A 43 14.68 0.17 -10.22
C GLU A 43 13.46 0.86 -9.58
N SER A 44 13.32 0.82 -8.26
CA SER A 44 12.22 1.46 -7.56
C SER A 44 12.27 2.97 -7.76
N ARG A 45 11.13 3.56 -8.08
CA ARG A 45 11.01 5.02 -8.17
C ARG A 45 11.12 5.69 -6.82
N TRP A 46 11.02 4.94 -5.73
CA TRP A 46 11.10 5.45 -4.36
C TRP A 46 12.46 5.23 -3.71
N LYS A 47 13.42 4.68 -4.43
CA LYS A 47 14.73 4.30 -3.85
C LYS A 47 15.45 5.47 -3.17
N ASP A 48 15.25 6.68 -3.65
CA ASP A 48 15.91 7.87 -3.10
C ASP A 48 15.02 8.63 -2.09
N ALA A 49 13.80 8.17 -1.88
CA ALA A 49 12.92 8.77 -0.87
C ALA A 49 13.47 8.46 0.53
N PRO A 50 13.50 9.46 1.45
CA PRO A 50 14.11 9.25 2.77
C PRO A 50 13.55 8.07 3.55
N GLN A 51 12.25 7.83 3.48
CA GLN A 51 11.60 6.72 4.17
C GLN A 51 12.00 5.36 3.62
N VAL A 52 12.51 5.30 2.38
CA VAL A 52 12.99 4.07 1.74
C VAL A 52 14.50 3.98 1.87
N SER A 53 15.23 5.00 1.46
CA SER A 53 16.69 5.01 1.47
C SER A 53 17.27 4.95 2.90
N GLY A 54 16.52 5.44 3.89
CA GLY A 54 16.93 5.37 5.29
C GLY A 54 16.64 4.03 5.96
N ASP A 55 15.93 3.14 5.31
CA ASP A 55 15.64 1.81 5.84
C ASP A 55 16.77 0.85 5.44
N LYS A 56 17.50 0.34 6.43
CA LYS A 56 18.63 -0.57 6.21
C LYS A 56 18.20 -1.89 5.55
N ARG A 57 16.92 -2.23 5.62
CA ARG A 57 16.41 -3.47 5.03
C ARG A 57 16.16 -3.34 3.54
N PHE A 58 16.13 -2.11 3.00
CA PHE A 58 15.88 -1.91 1.57
C PHE A 58 16.92 -2.65 0.75
N GLY A 59 16.47 -3.46 -0.20
CA GLY A 59 17.31 -4.35 -0.98
C GLY A 59 17.29 -5.79 -0.50
N THR A 60 16.72 -6.06 0.70
CA THR A 60 16.67 -7.42 1.28
C THR A 60 15.30 -8.07 1.12
N TYR A 61 14.30 -7.33 0.67
CA TYR A 61 12.95 -7.84 0.48
C TYR A 61 12.45 -7.56 -0.94
N PRO A 62 11.46 -8.32 -1.43
CA PRO A 62 10.93 -8.11 -2.78
C PRO A 62 10.22 -6.77 -2.92
N VAL A 63 10.38 -6.16 -4.09
CA VAL A 63 9.65 -4.95 -4.49
C VAL A 63 8.81 -5.31 -5.70
N GLY A 64 7.50 -5.12 -5.60
CA GLY A 64 6.57 -5.40 -6.67
C GLY A 64 5.99 -4.13 -7.27
N VAL A 65 5.64 -4.20 -8.54
CA VAL A 65 4.92 -3.15 -9.25
C VAL A 65 3.57 -3.71 -9.68
N LEU A 66 2.53 -2.99 -9.35
CA LEU A 66 1.16 -3.36 -9.69
C LEU A 66 0.59 -2.31 -10.62
N SER A 67 -0.03 -2.74 -11.71
CA SER A 67 -0.62 -1.84 -12.71
C SER A 67 -2.11 -2.07 -12.82
N ASN A 68 -2.85 -0.96 -12.97
CA ASN A 68 -4.29 -1.03 -13.28
C ASN A 68 -4.55 -0.76 -14.78
N GLY A 69 -3.51 -0.73 -15.61
CA GLY A 69 -3.62 -0.42 -17.03
C GLY A 69 -3.43 1.06 -17.35
N LYS A 70 -3.50 1.94 -16.36
CA LYS A 70 -3.30 3.39 -16.52
C LYS A 70 -2.10 3.89 -15.74
N ASN A 71 -1.98 3.45 -14.51
CA ASN A 71 -0.93 3.86 -13.58
C ASN A 71 -0.30 2.65 -12.93
N THR A 72 0.84 2.88 -12.28
CA THR A 72 1.55 1.84 -11.53
C THR A 72 1.78 2.32 -10.11
N ILE A 73 1.80 1.36 -9.20
CA ILE A 73 2.19 1.57 -7.80
C ILE A 73 3.22 0.54 -7.42
N GLU A 74 3.98 0.82 -6.36
CA GLU A 74 4.97 -0.11 -5.83
C GLU A 74 4.55 -0.62 -4.47
N ILE A 75 4.81 -1.90 -4.23
CA ILE A 75 4.54 -2.58 -2.97
C ILE A 75 5.84 -3.14 -2.44
N PHE A 76 6.15 -2.83 -1.18
CA PHE A 76 7.32 -3.36 -0.49
C PHE A 76 6.87 -4.57 0.35
N PHE A 77 7.35 -5.75 -0.02
CA PHE A 77 6.95 -7.00 0.62
C PHE A 77 7.89 -7.32 1.77
N LEU A 78 7.78 -6.56 2.85
CA LEU A 78 8.58 -6.76 4.05
C LEU A 78 8.32 -8.15 4.64
N HIS A 79 9.34 -8.76 5.20
CA HIS A 79 9.29 -10.07 5.85
C HIS A 79 9.07 -11.26 4.93
N TYR A 80 9.09 -11.05 3.62
CA TYR A 80 9.10 -12.16 2.66
C TYR A 80 10.52 -12.41 2.17
N HIS A 81 10.86 -13.68 1.98
CA HIS A 81 12.20 -14.09 1.62
C HIS A 81 12.42 -14.28 0.12
N SER A 82 11.33 -14.33 -0.64
CA SER A 82 11.42 -14.52 -2.09
C SER A 82 10.23 -13.87 -2.79
N GLU A 83 10.41 -13.60 -4.07
CA GLU A 83 9.35 -13.09 -4.93
C GLU A 83 8.22 -14.09 -5.05
N GLN A 84 8.54 -15.37 -5.14
CA GLN A 84 7.53 -16.43 -5.23
C GLN A 84 6.64 -16.45 -3.99
N GLU A 85 7.23 -16.40 -2.81
CA GLU A 85 6.46 -16.37 -1.56
C GLU A 85 5.56 -15.14 -1.50
N ALA A 86 6.09 -13.98 -1.85
CA ALA A 86 5.32 -12.73 -1.86
C ALA A 86 4.13 -12.82 -2.82
N ARG A 87 4.35 -13.36 -4.03
CA ARG A 87 3.30 -13.53 -5.03
C ARG A 87 2.20 -14.47 -4.56
N GLU A 88 2.59 -15.62 -4.03
CA GLU A 88 1.63 -16.63 -3.56
C GLU A 88 0.74 -16.09 -2.46
N LYS A 89 1.33 -15.38 -1.49
CA LYS A 89 0.57 -14.81 -0.39
C LYS A 89 -0.31 -13.65 -0.85
N TRP A 90 0.19 -12.81 -1.75
CA TRP A 90 -0.59 -11.72 -2.33
C TRP A 90 -1.83 -12.27 -3.04
N GLU A 91 -1.66 -13.22 -3.94
CA GLU A 91 -2.76 -13.80 -4.70
C GLU A 91 -3.79 -14.50 -3.79
N ARG A 92 -3.32 -15.20 -2.76
CA ARG A 92 -4.20 -15.86 -1.80
C ARG A 92 -5.05 -14.85 -1.03
N ARG A 93 -4.45 -13.75 -0.61
CA ARG A 93 -5.16 -12.72 0.17
C ARG A 93 -6.20 -11.99 -0.68
N ILE A 94 -5.89 -11.71 -1.93
CA ILE A 94 -6.85 -11.09 -2.84
C ILE A 94 -8.12 -11.92 -2.93
N LYS A 95 -7.99 -13.24 -3.06
CA LYS A 95 -9.13 -14.15 -3.18
C LYS A 95 -10.01 -14.18 -1.94
N ARG A 96 -9.48 -13.78 -0.79
CA ARG A 96 -10.20 -13.83 0.49
C ARG A 96 -10.87 -12.50 0.87
N ILE A 97 -10.74 -11.47 0.06
CA ILE A 97 -11.34 -10.17 0.38
C ILE A 97 -12.85 -10.29 0.43
N ASN A 98 -13.42 -9.89 1.55
CA ASN A 98 -14.86 -9.74 1.69
C ASN A 98 -15.21 -8.27 1.45
N TRP A 99 -15.66 -7.98 0.24
CA TRP A 99 -15.92 -6.61 -0.19
C TRP A 99 -17.03 -5.93 0.62
N ASP A 100 -17.98 -6.71 1.15
CA ASP A 100 -19.07 -6.17 1.96
C ASP A 100 -18.62 -5.75 3.35
N LYS A 101 -17.48 -6.27 3.80
CA LYS A 101 -16.96 -6.02 5.15
C LYS A 101 -15.54 -5.45 5.11
N LEU A 102 -15.24 -4.72 4.05
CA LEU A 102 -13.92 -4.14 3.88
C LEU A 102 -13.72 -2.96 4.83
N LEU A 103 -12.63 -3.00 5.59
CA LEU A 103 -12.16 -1.91 6.42
C LEU A 103 -10.84 -1.43 5.87
N VAL A 104 -10.74 -0.14 5.56
CA VAL A 104 -9.54 0.46 5.02
C VAL A 104 -8.89 1.35 6.07
N LYS A 105 -7.62 1.10 6.34
CA LYS A 105 -6.85 1.85 7.32
C LYS A 105 -5.78 2.67 6.62
N PHE A 106 -5.56 3.87 7.12
CA PHE A 106 -4.49 4.75 6.67
C PHE A 106 -3.80 5.37 7.88
N ASN A 107 -2.48 5.40 7.85
CA ASN A 107 -1.70 6.18 8.82
C ASN A 107 -0.85 7.22 8.07
N ASP A 108 -0.46 8.27 8.78
CA ASP A 108 0.25 9.41 8.19
C ASP A 108 1.77 9.24 8.12
N GLN A 109 2.24 8.00 8.03
CA GLN A 109 3.65 7.67 7.87
C GLN A 109 4.01 7.48 6.39
N ASN A 110 5.29 7.16 6.13
CA ASN A 110 5.80 6.80 4.80
C ASN A 110 5.66 7.92 3.76
N GLY A 111 6.05 9.13 4.14
CA GLY A 111 6.05 10.28 3.23
C GLY A 111 4.69 10.94 3.07
N CYS A 112 3.80 10.75 4.03
CA CYS A 112 2.46 11.33 3.96
C CYS A 112 2.50 12.85 4.05
N THR A 113 1.77 13.49 3.15
CA THR A 113 1.51 14.93 3.18
C THR A 113 0.02 15.17 3.38
N GLU A 114 -0.35 16.46 3.57
CA GLU A 114 -1.75 16.85 3.71
C GLU A 114 -2.59 16.40 2.50
N THR A 115 -2.00 16.41 1.31
CA THR A 115 -2.69 15.97 0.09
C THR A 115 -3.20 14.54 0.21
N GLU A 116 -2.36 13.61 0.69
CA GLU A 116 -2.76 12.21 0.84
C GLU A 116 -3.84 12.04 1.90
N VAL A 117 -3.75 12.79 3.01
CA VAL A 117 -4.77 12.74 4.05
C VAL A 117 -6.12 13.22 3.51
N GLU A 118 -6.13 14.34 2.77
CA GLU A 118 -7.35 14.86 2.16
C GLU A 118 -7.96 13.87 1.18
N HIS A 119 -7.14 13.26 0.33
CA HIS A 119 -7.61 12.24 -0.61
C HIS A 119 -8.22 11.06 0.11
N PHE A 120 -7.56 10.58 1.18
CA PHE A 120 -8.09 9.47 1.97
C PHE A 120 -9.47 9.77 2.53
N MET A 121 -9.66 10.98 3.07
CA MET A 121 -10.93 11.39 3.65
C MET A 121 -12.08 11.41 2.62
N LYS A 122 -11.74 11.65 1.35
CA LYS A 122 -12.71 11.71 0.26
C LYS A 122 -12.99 10.37 -0.41
N LEU A 123 -12.22 9.33 -0.11
CA LEU A 123 -12.43 8.01 -0.72
C LEU A 123 -13.77 7.43 -0.28
N PRO A 124 -14.49 6.77 -1.22
CA PRO A 124 -15.86 6.32 -0.97
C PRO A 124 -15.98 4.99 -0.24
N PHE A 125 -15.05 4.67 0.65
CA PHE A 125 -15.16 3.47 1.44
C PHE A 125 -16.08 3.68 2.63
N LYS A 126 -16.95 2.73 2.87
CA LYS A 126 -17.91 2.78 3.98
C LYS A 126 -17.22 2.75 5.33
N ASN A 127 -16.19 1.95 5.48
CA ASN A 127 -15.47 1.77 6.73
C ASN A 127 -14.02 2.19 6.55
N LYS A 128 -13.67 3.34 7.11
CA LYS A 128 -12.32 3.90 7.05
C LYS A 128 -11.82 4.23 8.45
N LEU A 129 -10.54 3.96 8.72
CA LEU A 129 -9.87 4.39 9.93
C LEU A 129 -8.61 5.16 9.57
N PHE A 130 -8.43 6.32 10.19
CA PHE A 130 -7.23 7.12 10.02
C PHE A 130 -6.48 7.18 11.35
N PHE A 131 -5.21 6.78 11.33
CA PHE A 131 -4.32 6.85 12.49
C PHE A 131 -3.30 7.94 12.25
N THR A 132 -3.20 8.90 13.16
CA THR A 132 -2.24 9.98 13.05
C THR A 132 -1.52 10.20 14.37
N CYS A 133 -0.24 10.57 14.29
CA CYS A 133 0.56 10.96 15.45
C CYS A 133 0.85 12.46 15.45
N LYS A 134 0.26 13.22 14.56
CA LYS A 134 0.44 14.67 14.46
C LYS A 134 -0.86 15.37 14.11
N GLU A 135 -0.89 16.68 14.31
CA GLU A 135 -2.05 17.49 13.95
C GLU A 135 -2.01 17.88 12.47
N TRP A 136 -3.19 17.98 11.88
CA TRP A 136 -3.39 18.42 10.51
C TRP A 136 -4.34 19.63 10.53
N PRO A 137 -3.83 20.84 10.78
CA PRO A 137 -4.70 21.98 11.10
C PRO A 137 -5.61 22.44 9.96
N ASN A 138 -5.30 22.10 8.73
CA ASN A 138 -6.10 22.49 7.56
C ASN A 138 -7.16 21.46 7.17
N LEU A 139 -7.30 20.39 7.93
CA LEU A 139 -8.34 19.39 7.71
C LEU A 139 -9.59 19.76 8.52
N SER A 140 -10.71 19.68 7.87
CA SER A 140 -12.02 19.92 8.50
C SER A 140 -12.77 18.61 8.73
#